data_2f424f0a4b8ffacc28eb44cbd4b2b695
#
_entry.id   2f424f0a4b8ffacc28eb44cbd4b2b695
#
_cell.length_a   1.000
_cell.length_b   1.000
_cell.length_c   1.000
_cell.angle_alpha   90.00
_cell.angle_beta   90.00
_cell.angle_gamma   90.00
#
_symmetry.space_group_name_H-M   'P 1'
#
loop_
_entity.id
_entity.type
_entity.pdbx_description
1 polymer ?
#
loop_
_entity_poly.entity_id
_entity_poly.type
_entity_poly.pdbx_seq_one_letter_code
_entity_poly.pdbx_strand_id
1 'polypeptide(L)'
;MTLDLQKINAIICENRIEDAINALSHHIANHGDDDVALYESGKLYWRMGDRRSAITDYNAAVAVNPDSPARRALEMSTDIMNFFNPDLLNP
;
A
#
# COMPACT_ATOMS: atom_id res chain seq x y z
N MET A 1 12.00 10.41 13.96
CA MET A 1 11.23 11.33 13.11
C MET A 1 9.96 10.64 12.65
N THR A 2 8.83 11.28 12.84
CA THR A 2 7.56 10.70 12.43
C THR A 2 7.28 10.98 10.95
N LEU A 3 6.53 10.09 10.32
CA LEU A 3 6.09 10.28 8.94
C LEU A 3 5.15 11.47 8.84
N ASP A 4 5.41 12.38 7.90
CA ASP A 4 4.57 13.55 7.69
C ASP A 4 3.49 13.23 6.64
N LEU A 5 2.35 12.77 7.14
CA LEU A 5 1.22 12.41 6.27
C LEU A 5 0.61 13.62 5.57
N GLN A 6 0.69 14.80 6.16
CA GLN A 6 0.18 16.01 5.50
C GLN A 6 1.00 16.32 4.25
N LYS A 7 2.31 16.19 4.34
CA LYS A 7 3.20 16.41 3.22
C LYS A 7 2.96 15.38 2.11
N ILE A 8 2.78 14.12 2.49
CA ILE A 8 2.48 13.05 1.54
C ILE A 8 1.14 13.32 0.86
N ASN A 9 0.12 13.70 1.63
CA ASN A 9 -1.19 14.01 1.07
C ASN A 9 -1.13 15.20 0.11
N ALA A 10 -0.32 16.20 0.40
CA ALA A 10 -0.13 17.34 -0.50
C ALA A 10 0.47 16.88 -1.84
N ILE A 11 1.44 15.97 -1.82
CA ILE A 11 2.04 15.41 -3.03
C ILE A 11 0.99 14.64 -3.82
N ILE A 12 0.15 13.87 -3.16
CA ILE A 12 -0.92 13.10 -3.80
C ILE A 12 -1.93 14.04 -4.46
N CYS A 13 -2.29 15.14 -3.80
CA CYS A 13 -3.23 16.12 -4.33
C CYS A 13 -2.71 16.79 -5.61
N GLU A 14 -1.40 16.83 -5.78
CA GLU A 14 -0.77 17.34 -7.00
C GLU A 14 -0.64 16.29 -8.10
N ASN A 15 -1.24 15.11 -7.92
CA ASN A 15 -1.13 13.97 -8.85
C ASN A 15 0.30 13.44 -8.98
N ARG A 16 1.10 13.59 -7.94
CA ARG A 16 2.50 13.13 -7.94
C ARG A 16 2.60 11.84 -7.14
N ILE A 17 1.88 10.82 -7.60
CA ILE A 17 1.78 9.55 -6.86
C ILE A 17 3.14 8.87 -6.75
N GLU A 18 3.93 8.87 -7.81
CA GLU A 18 5.27 8.26 -7.78
C GLU A 18 6.18 8.95 -6.77
N ASP A 19 6.09 10.27 -6.69
CA ASP A 19 6.88 11.02 -5.72
C ASP A 19 6.46 10.69 -4.29
N ALA A 20 5.16 10.49 -4.06
CA ALA A 20 4.66 10.09 -2.76
C ALA A 20 5.15 8.69 -2.39
N ILE A 21 5.15 7.76 -3.34
CA ILE A 21 5.68 6.41 -3.11
C ILE A 21 7.17 6.47 -2.78
N ASN A 22 7.92 7.29 -3.51
CA ASN A 22 9.36 7.44 -3.27
C ASN A 22 9.63 8.00 -1.87
N ALA A 23 8.82 8.97 -1.43
CA ALA A 23 8.96 9.54 -0.09
C ALA A 23 8.68 8.49 0.98
N LEU A 24 7.64 7.67 0.79
CA LEU A 24 7.31 6.60 1.72
C LEU A 24 8.39 5.52 1.73
N SER A 25 8.90 5.15 0.57
CA SER A 25 9.98 4.17 0.46
C SER A 25 11.24 4.64 1.17
N HIS A 26 11.54 5.92 1.04
CA HIS A 26 12.68 6.54 1.72
C HIS A 26 12.51 6.49 3.24
N HIS A 27 11.30 6.80 3.71
CA HIS A 27 10.98 6.71 5.13
C HIS A 27 11.19 5.29 5.66
N ILE A 28 10.67 4.29 4.94
CA ILE A 28 10.79 2.90 5.34
C ILE A 28 12.27 2.47 5.37
N ALA A 29 13.05 2.88 4.39
CA ALA A 29 14.47 2.54 4.32
C ALA A 29 15.26 3.12 5.49
N ASN A 30 14.87 4.31 5.96
CA ASN A 30 15.59 5.01 7.02
C ASN A 30 15.13 4.66 8.44
N HIS A 31 13.85 4.31 8.59
CA HIS A 31 13.23 4.10 9.90
C HIS A 31 12.78 2.67 10.13
N GLY A 32 12.99 1.79 9.15
CA GLY A 32 12.54 0.41 9.23
C GLY A 32 11.06 0.27 8.89
N ASP A 33 10.55 -0.93 9.04
CA ASP A 33 9.18 -1.24 8.67
C ASP A 33 8.20 -0.49 9.57
N ASP A 34 7.37 0.32 8.94
CA ASP A 34 6.34 1.12 9.58
C ASP A 34 5.02 0.75 8.91
N ASP A 35 4.09 0.15 9.67
CA ASP A 35 2.83 -0.32 9.11
C ASP A 35 2.03 0.80 8.48
N VAL A 36 2.08 2.02 9.04
CA VAL A 36 1.37 3.17 8.45
C VAL A 36 1.97 3.52 7.10
N ALA A 37 3.29 3.60 7.01
CA ALA A 37 3.96 3.91 5.74
C ALA A 37 3.71 2.83 4.69
N LEU A 38 3.78 1.57 5.09
CA LEU A 38 3.51 0.44 4.20
C LEU A 38 2.07 0.45 3.70
N TYR A 39 1.12 0.73 4.58
CA TYR A 39 -0.28 0.82 4.21
C TYR A 39 -0.52 1.96 3.21
N GLU A 40 0.03 3.13 3.49
CA GLU A 40 -0.12 4.28 2.58
C GLU A 40 0.53 4.01 1.23
N SER A 41 1.71 3.40 1.21
CA SER A 41 2.38 3.00 -0.01
C SER A 41 1.53 2.00 -0.81
N GLY A 42 0.95 1.02 -0.13
CA GLY A 42 0.07 0.04 -0.76
C GLY A 42 -1.12 0.68 -1.44
N LYS A 43 -1.75 1.66 -0.78
CA LYS A 43 -2.89 2.38 -1.37
C LYS A 43 -2.49 3.12 -2.65
N LEU A 44 -1.29 3.70 -2.67
CA LEU A 44 -0.81 4.42 -3.84
C LEU A 44 -0.50 3.48 -4.99
N TYR A 45 0.11 2.34 -4.72
CA TYR A 45 0.35 1.33 -5.76
C TYR A 45 -0.97 0.82 -6.33
N TRP A 46 -1.97 0.61 -5.48
CA TRP A 46 -3.30 0.19 -5.93
C TRP A 46 -3.89 1.23 -6.89
N ARG A 47 -3.73 2.49 -6.54
CA ARG A 47 -4.22 3.61 -7.34
C ARG A 47 -3.56 3.68 -8.70
N MET A 48 -2.27 3.32 -8.76
CA MET A 48 -1.53 3.26 -10.03
C MET A 48 -1.89 2.06 -10.89
N GLY A 49 -2.61 1.10 -10.33
CA GLY A 49 -2.91 -0.14 -11.00
C GLY A 49 -1.90 -1.25 -10.76
N ASP A 50 -0.88 -1.00 -9.96
CA ASP A 50 0.12 -2.00 -9.60
C ASP A 50 -0.35 -2.77 -8.36
N ARG A 51 -1.25 -3.71 -8.60
CA ARG A 51 -1.90 -4.45 -7.52
C ARG A 51 -0.94 -5.40 -6.81
N ARG A 52 0.04 -5.94 -7.53
CA ARG A 52 1.02 -6.83 -6.94
C ARG A 52 1.84 -6.13 -5.86
N SER A 53 2.36 -4.94 -6.18
CA SER A 53 3.13 -4.15 -5.21
C SER A 53 2.26 -3.72 -4.04
N ALA A 54 1.00 -3.34 -4.31
CA ALA A 54 0.06 -2.97 -3.26
C ALA A 54 -0.15 -4.12 -2.27
N ILE A 55 -0.39 -5.32 -2.77
CA ILE A 55 -0.60 -6.49 -1.93
C ILE A 55 0.66 -6.83 -1.12
N THR A 56 1.82 -6.70 -1.74
CA THR A 56 3.10 -6.91 -1.04
C THR A 56 3.24 -5.96 0.13
N ASP A 57 2.94 -4.67 -0.07
CA ASP A 57 3.03 -3.67 0.99
C ASP A 57 1.99 -3.91 2.08
N TYR A 58 0.77 -4.28 1.72
CA TYR A 58 -0.26 -4.59 2.69
C TYR A 58 0.13 -5.81 3.55
N ASN A 59 0.68 -6.84 2.92
CA ASN A 59 1.16 -8.02 3.66
C ASN A 59 2.26 -7.63 4.64
N ALA A 60 3.19 -6.79 4.21
CA ALA A 60 4.26 -6.31 5.07
C ALA A 60 3.71 -5.51 6.25
N ALA A 61 2.71 -4.64 6.00
CA ALA A 61 2.09 -3.85 7.05
C ALA A 61 1.42 -4.73 8.10
N VAL A 62 0.71 -5.78 7.68
CA VAL A 62 0.04 -6.71 8.59
C VAL A 62 1.07 -7.52 9.38
N ALA A 63 2.21 -7.84 8.76
CA ALA A 63 3.29 -8.55 9.46
C ALA A 63 3.87 -7.70 10.59
N VAL A 64 3.94 -6.37 10.37
CA VAL A 64 4.40 -5.43 11.40
C VAL A 64 3.33 -5.22 12.47
N ASN A 65 2.09 -5.06 12.05
CA ASN A 65 0.97 -4.79 12.96
C ASN A 65 -0.28 -5.51 12.46
N PRO A 66 -0.65 -6.65 13.08
CA PRO A 66 -1.83 -7.41 12.67
C PRO A 66 -3.15 -6.61 12.75
N ASP A 67 -3.18 -5.54 13.53
CA ASP A 67 -4.36 -4.67 13.64
C ASP A 67 -4.36 -3.53 12.62
N SER A 68 -3.38 -3.51 11.72
CA SER A 68 -3.30 -2.50 10.69
C SER A 68 -4.53 -2.52 9.78
N PRO A 69 -5.03 -1.34 9.33
CA PRO A 69 -6.10 -1.30 8.33
C PRO A 69 -5.72 -1.98 7.02
N ALA A 70 -4.44 -2.24 6.79
CA ALA A 70 -3.98 -3.00 5.63
C ALA A 70 -4.59 -4.41 5.59
N ARG A 71 -4.90 -5.00 6.74
CA ARG A 71 -5.55 -6.30 6.79
C ARG A 71 -6.89 -6.29 6.06
N ARG A 72 -7.69 -5.25 6.30
CA ARG A 72 -8.97 -5.09 5.63
C ARG A 72 -8.79 -4.81 4.15
N ALA A 73 -7.78 -4.00 3.81
CA ALA A 73 -7.46 -3.71 2.43
C ALA A 73 -7.06 -5.00 1.68
N LEU A 74 -6.32 -5.89 2.32
CA LEU A 74 -5.96 -7.18 1.74
C LEU A 74 -7.18 -8.04 1.46
N GLU A 75 -8.10 -8.13 2.41
CA GLU A 75 -9.32 -8.90 2.23
C GLU A 75 -10.12 -8.39 1.05
N MET A 76 -10.29 -7.08 0.95
CA MET A 76 -11.02 -6.45 -0.16
C MET A 76 -10.29 -6.62 -1.48
N SER A 77 -8.98 -6.49 -1.47
CA SER A 77 -8.17 -6.62 -2.68
C SER A 77 -8.23 -8.04 -3.24
N THR A 78 -8.15 -9.03 -2.36
CA THR A 78 -8.23 -10.43 -2.75
C THR A 78 -9.60 -10.75 -3.37
N ASP A 79 -10.66 -10.25 -2.75
CA ASP A 79 -12.01 -10.46 -3.25
C ASP A 79 -12.19 -9.85 -4.64
N ILE A 80 -11.69 -8.65 -4.85
CA ILE A 80 -11.78 -7.97 -6.14
C ILE A 80 -10.98 -8.73 -7.20
N MET A 81 -9.78 -9.17 -6.87
CA MET A 81 -8.94 -9.91 -7.82
C MET A 81 -9.58 -11.23 -8.20
N ASN A 82 -10.15 -11.94 -7.24
CA ASN A 82 -10.83 -13.20 -7.51
C ASN A 82 -12.06 -12.98 -8.40
N PHE A 83 -12.76 -11.88 -8.19
CA PHE A 83 -13.93 -11.55 -8.99
C PHE A 83 -13.56 -11.25 -10.44
N PHE A 84 -12.47 -10.53 -10.66
CA PHE A 84 -12.07 -10.09 -12.00
C PHE A 84 -11.12 -11.03 -12.72
N ASN A 85 -10.75 -12.12 -12.11
CA ASN A 85 -9.80 -13.06 -12.72
C ASN A 85 -10.41 -14.46 -12.78
N PRO A 86 -11.22 -14.73 -13.81
CA PRO A 86 -11.85 -16.05 -13.93
C PRO A 86 -10.87 -17.18 -14.13
N ASP A 87 -9.63 -16.88 -14.53
CA ASP A 87 -8.61 -17.91 -14.71
C ASP A 87 -8.25 -18.59 -13.39
N LEU A 88 -8.47 -17.92 -12.27
CA LEU A 88 -8.29 -18.52 -10.97
C LEU A 88 -9.34 -19.58 -10.68
N LEU A 89 -10.46 -19.52 -11.36
CA LEU A 89 -11.55 -20.47 -11.21
C LEU A 89 -11.46 -21.63 -12.19
N ASN A 90 -10.59 -21.52 -13.18
CA ASN A 90 -10.38 -22.52 -14.21
C ASN A 90 -8.96 -23.06 -14.10
N PRO A 91 -8.76 -24.11 -13.34
CA PRO A 91 -7.44 -24.69 -13.20
C PRO A 91 -6.93 -25.28 -14.51
#